data_057930ba01f82481b0a0d7a131e53f57
#
_entry.id   057930ba01f82481b0a0d7a131e53f57
#
_cell.length_a   1.000
_cell.length_b   1.000
_cell.length_c   1.000
_cell.angle_alpha   90.00
_cell.angle_beta   90.00
_cell.angle_gamma   90.00
#
_symmetry.space_group_name_H-M   'P 1'
#
loop_
_entity.id
_entity.type
_entity.pdbx_description
1 polymer ?
#
loop_
_entity_poly.entity_id
_entity_poly.type
_entity_poly.pdbx_seq_one_letter_code
_entity_poly.pdbx_strand_id
1 'polypeptide(L)'
;MLAATAALVTAVPAAAHDGSARPEEKAALGAEHAQEHTKVREQILKLGGYSQLARIDSLNSLTRSQADVNARFHPKAFGQFAEYFQSPDFAAHIAMLPTGKVLLFSFERMETDPTEEPAPTNTLGKANAGRAFLWDPRRGTGAAAFKKVTPPELVVPDGTNEKRPAPFFCAGHAFLPNGMVGVFGGNLGYGGGAGAKLSLVFDPWTESWSVNKDMEVGRWYPSVAAAPDGRLLIMSGHTDQGWGTSTSVIERFPAKSHPVPFEKTLIPKDVPTDTLRVDAPFGTDSDYPHLFTLRDGKVYGLGRHATKQWAFDPVAETRTDLPARPDGVHRGYGSAVPLPAGLRGPDSVLVLGGDRDDPNTYRLTSGGDWEKQQPRAFGRTQDDTLLLPDASLLTVNGAHGIRDYGNGDYNPKSDLKYRQIETRNALGEWKLGPAQRLPRGYHSNAVVLPDGRVMVTGDELQQLANDPKIDDDMNGSIEIFEPAYLHQGSRPSLDRAPDGPLRYDTAFTVGTSTPDQVKKAVLLAPTTATHSLNTSQRHLELGIVKRQGNSLRLQAPPSANDVPPGYYMLFLLDENGVPSAAKWVSFR
;
A
#
# COMPACT_ATOMS: atom_id res chain seq x y z
N MET A 1 13.71 53.36 -35.81
CA MET A 1 12.32 53.16 -35.38
C MET A 1 11.95 51.77 -35.81
N LEU A 2 12.09 50.80 -34.94
CA LEU A 2 11.56 49.43 -35.11
C LEU A 2 10.36 49.33 -34.18
N ALA A 3 9.20 49.15 -34.78
CA ALA A 3 7.97 48.89 -34.05
C ALA A 3 7.95 47.41 -33.66
N ALA A 4 7.91 47.14 -32.36
CA ALA A 4 7.65 45.85 -31.83
C ALA A 4 6.14 45.60 -31.85
N THR A 5 5.68 44.69 -32.69
CA THR A 5 4.34 44.16 -32.64
C THR A 5 4.21 43.18 -31.50
N ALA A 6 3.52 43.59 -30.44
CA ALA A 6 3.08 42.66 -29.39
C ALA A 6 1.94 41.80 -29.95
N ALA A 7 2.19 40.52 -30.08
CA ALA A 7 1.13 39.58 -30.34
C ALA A 7 0.25 39.43 -29.08
N LEU A 8 -0.99 39.85 -29.17
CA LEU A 8 -2.00 39.53 -28.17
C LEU A 8 -2.26 38.01 -28.28
N VAL A 9 -1.78 37.30 -27.29
CA VAL A 9 -2.27 35.95 -27.04
C VAL A 9 -3.68 36.10 -26.46
N THR A 10 -4.67 35.88 -27.30
CA THR A 10 -6.06 35.75 -26.85
C THR A 10 -6.15 34.48 -26.02
N ALA A 11 -6.31 34.65 -24.71
CA ALA A 11 -6.68 33.54 -23.83
C ALA A 11 -7.98 32.91 -24.38
N VAL A 12 -7.91 31.68 -24.79
CA VAL A 12 -9.09 30.88 -25.08
C VAL A 12 -9.88 30.81 -23.76
N PRO A 13 -11.16 31.20 -23.73
CA PRO A 13 -11.95 31.10 -22.51
C PRO A 13 -11.98 29.63 -22.11
N ALA A 14 -11.55 29.33 -20.89
CA ALA A 14 -11.71 28.03 -20.29
C ALA A 14 -13.21 27.67 -20.42
N ALA A 15 -13.53 26.64 -21.17
CA ALA A 15 -14.89 26.13 -21.25
C ALA A 15 -15.34 25.85 -19.82
N ALA A 16 -16.43 26.48 -19.40
CA ALA A 16 -16.99 26.26 -18.06
C ALA A 16 -17.23 24.76 -17.90
N HIS A 17 -16.46 24.11 -17.05
CA HIS A 17 -16.70 22.72 -16.71
C HIS A 17 -17.99 22.64 -15.91
N ASP A 18 -18.95 21.90 -16.44
CA ASP A 18 -20.25 21.63 -15.81
C ASP A 18 -20.15 20.64 -14.64
N GLY A 19 -18.94 20.33 -14.17
CA GLY A 19 -18.67 19.36 -13.10
C GLY A 19 -18.89 17.90 -13.52
N SER A 20 -19.08 17.63 -14.82
CA SER A 20 -19.21 16.26 -15.30
C SER A 20 -17.87 15.69 -15.79
N ALA A 21 -17.64 14.41 -15.55
CA ALA A 21 -16.48 13.70 -16.10
C ALA A 21 -16.61 13.58 -17.63
N ARG A 22 -15.48 13.67 -18.34
CA ARG A 22 -15.44 13.60 -19.81
C ARG A 22 -15.95 12.24 -20.32
N PRO A 23 -16.64 12.19 -21.46
CA PRO A 23 -17.14 10.93 -22.01
C PRO A 23 -16.06 9.87 -22.22
N GLU A 24 -14.89 10.26 -22.71
CA GLU A 24 -13.75 9.39 -22.96
C GLU A 24 -13.18 8.83 -21.65
N GLU A 25 -13.16 9.66 -20.62
CA GLU A 25 -12.70 9.30 -19.28
C GLU A 25 -13.69 8.34 -18.62
N LYS A 26 -14.98 8.58 -18.76
CA LYS A 26 -16.02 7.66 -18.30
C LYS A 26 -15.93 6.30 -19.01
N ALA A 27 -15.64 6.32 -20.30
CA ALA A 27 -15.47 5.10 -21.07
C ALA A 27 -14.22 4.30 -20.65
N ALA A 28 -13.12 5.00 -20.36
CA ALA A 28 -11.86 4.36 -19.99
C ALA A 28 -11.80 3.90 -18.53
N LEU A 29 -12.36 4.67 -17.60
CA LEU A 29 -12.17 4.49 -16.16
C LEU A 29 -13.45 4.12 -15.39
N GLY A 30 -14.61 4.15 -16.05
CA GLY A 30 -15.90 4.09 -15.38
C GLY A 30 -16.33 5.46 -14.82
N ALA A 31 -17.62 5.60 -14.56
CA ALA A 31 -18.22 6.91 -14.23
C ALA A 31 -17.72 7.46 -12.89
N GLU A 32 -17.59 6.61 -11.88
CA GLU A 32 -17.18 7.01 -10.54
C GLU A 32 -15.72 7.48 -10.52
N HIS A 33 -14.82 6.67 -11.07
CA HIS A 33 -13.40 6.99 -11.12
C HIS A 33 -13.09 8.21 -11.99
N ALA A 34 -13.79 8.36 -13.12
CA ALA A 34 -13.68 9.54 -13.96
C ALA A 34 -14.16 10.82 -13.25
N GLN A 35 -15.16 10.70 -12.37
CA GLN A 35 -15.59 11.83 -11.54
C GLN A 35 -14.56 12.20 -10.48
N GLU A 36 -13.83 11.23 -9.94
CA GLU A 36 -12.71 11.48 -9.05
C GLU A 36 -11.61 12.29 -9.73
N HIS A 37 -11.24 11.91 -10.94
CA HIS A 37 -10.28 12.65 -11.76
C HIS A 37 -10.75 14.09 -12.05
N THR A 38 -12.05 14.27 -12.31
CA THR A 38 -12.62 15.61 -12.52
C THR A 38 -12.47 16.48 -11.27
N LYS A 39 -12.76 15.95 -10.09
CA LYS A 39 -12.58 16.66 -8.81
C LYS A 39 -11.13 17.07 -8.57
N VAL A 40 -10.19 16.16 -8.86
CA VAL A 40 -8.75 16.48 -8.75
C VAL A 40 -8.37 17.64 -9.68
N ARG A 41 -8.83 17.63 -10.94
CA ARG A 41 -8.58 18.75 -11.87
C ARG A 41 -9.14 20.08 -11.36
N GLU A 42 -10.36 20.07 -10.86
CA GLU A 42 -10.99 21.27 -10.30
C GLU A 42 -10.19 21.81 -9.11
N GLN A 43 -9.69 20.93 -8.24
CA GLN A 43 -8.83 21.33 -7.12
C GLN A 43 -7.51 21.93 -7.60
N ILE A 44 -6.88 21.32 -8.59
CA ILE A 44 -5.68 21.86 -9.24
C ILE A 44 -5.92 23.27 -9.78
N LEU A 45 -7.04 23.48 -10.47
CA LEU A 45 -7.41 24.78 -11.02
C LEU A 45 -7.68 25.83 -9.92
N LYS A 46 -8.34 25.45 -8.83
CA LYS A 46 -8.57 26.32 -7.66
C LYS A 46 -7.28 26.76 -6.97
N LEU A 47 -6.23 25.94 -7.01
CA LEU A 47 -4.90 26.29 -6.50
C LEU A 47 -4.11 27.24 -7.42
N GLY A 48 -4.74 27.80 -8.44
CA GLY A 48 -4.09 28.67 -9.42
C GLY A 48 -3.38 27.92 -10.54
N GLY A 49 -3.83 26.69 -10.79
CA GLY A 49 -3.23 25.79 -11.76
C GLY A 49 -1.84 25.35 -11.33
N TYR A 50 -0.97 25.11 -12.27
CA TYR A 50 0.41 24.72 -12.03
C TYR A 50 1.37 25.91 -11.90
N SER A 51 0.87 27.12 -11.57
CA SER A 51 1.75 28.29 -11.44
C SER A 51 2.70 28.15 -10.25
N GLN A 52 3.97 28.45 -10.46
CA GLN A 52 5.04 28.30 -9.46
C GLN A 52 4.76 29.05 -8.15
N LEU A 53 4.23 30.28 -8.26
CA LEU A 53 4.01 31.14 -7.10
C LEU A 53 2.91 30.59 -6.19
N ALA A 54 1.80 30.16 -6.75
CA ALA A 54 0.70 29.57 -5.99
C ALA A 54 1.14 28.28 -5.26
N ARG A 55 2.02 27.48 -5.87
CA ARG A 55 2.60 26.27 -5.27
C ARG A 55 3.48 26.57 -4.07
N ILE A 56 4.41 27.52 -4.22
CA ILE A 56 5.34 27.89 -3.15
C ILE A 56 4.59 28.42 -1.94
N ASP A 57 3.63 29.31 -2.16
CA ASP A 57 2.83 29.88 -1.08
C ASP A 57 1.95 28.82 -0.39
N SER A 58 1.34 27.94 -1.16
CA SER A 58 0.55 26.82 -0.65
C SER A 58 1.41 25.87 0.20
N LEU A 59 2.57 25.47 -0.32
CA LEU A 59 3.51 24.60 0.38
C LEU A 59 4.06 25.23 1.67
N ASN A 60 4.39 26.51 1.64
CA ASN A 60 4.83 27.27 2.82
C ASN A 60 3.72 27.37 3.88
N SER A 61 2.48 27.55 3.45
CA SER A 61 1.32 27.58 4.36
C SER A 61 1.11 26.22 5.04
N LEU A 62 1.18 25.11 4.27
CA LEU A 62 1.08 23.75 4.80
C LEU A 62 2.20 23.43 5.79
N THR A 63 3.42 23.87 5.51
CA THR A 63 4.57 23.66 6.40
C THR A 63 4.40 24.42 7.73
N ARG A 64 3.95 25.68 7.68
CA ARG A 64 3.66 26.46 8.90
C ARG A 64 2.54 25.79 9.72
N SER A 65 1.44 25.39 9.09
CA SER A 65 0.34 24.74 9.80
C SER A 65 0.73 23.38 10.40
N GLN A 66 1.64 22.63 9.76
CA GLN A 66 2.22 21.42 10.33
C GLN A 66 2.99 21.72 11.62
N ALA A 67 3.88 22.73 11.57
CA ALA A 67 4.68 23.11 12.74
C ALA A 67 3.81 23.54 13.93
N ASP A 68 2.76 24.34 13.67
CA ASP A 68 1.83 24.82 14.69
C ASP A 68 1.06 23.68 15.37
N VAL A 69 0.63 22.68 14.60
CA VAL A 69 -0.04 21.51 15.15
C VAL A 69 0.95 20.63 15.90
N ASN A 70 2.12 20.36 15.30
CA ASN A 70 3.08 19.40 15.83
C ASN A 70 3.76 19.89 17.12
N ALA A 71 3.82 21.21 17.35
CA ALA A 71 4.31 21.79 18.61
C ALA A 71 3.55 21.28 19.86
N ARG A 72 2.35 20.71 19.69
CA ARG A 72 1.52 20.17 20.78
C ARG A 72 1.85 18.71 21.14
N PHE A 73 2.61 18.04 20.30
CA PHE A 73 2.88 16.60 20.41
C PHE A 73 4.32 16.33 20.80
N HIS A 74 4.53 15.84 22.00
CA HIS A 74 5.87 15.48 22.45
C HIS A 74 6.31 14.16 21.82
N PRO A 75 7.49 14.06 21.16
CA PRO A 75 7.91 12.86 20.41
C PRO A 75 7.90 11.55 21.20
N LYS A 76 8.26 11.58 22.50
CA LYS A 76 8.22 10.39 23.37
C LYS A 76 6.82 9.78 23.57
N ALA A 77 5.78 10.58 23.37
CA ALA A 77 4.40 10.14 23.58
C ALA A 77 3.64 9.91 22.27
N PHE A 78 4.02 10.61 21.19
CA PHE A 78 3.24 10.65 19.96
C PHE A 78 4.07 10.37 18.70
N GLY A 79 5.40 10.30 18.81
CA GLY A 79 6.27 10.29 17.64
C GLY A 79 6.39 11.67 16.97
N GLN A 80 7.09 11.71 15.86
CA GLN A 80 7.27 12.95 15.08
C GLN A 80 7.51 12.65 13.60
N PHE A 81 7.18 13.61 12.73
CA PHE A 81 7.68 13.62 11.36
C PHE A 81 9.09 14.24 11.36
N ALA A 82 10.09 13.47 10.94
CA ALA A 82 11.49 13.82 11.02
C ALA A 82 12.05 14.38 9.71
N GLU A 83 11.62 13.81 8.57
CA GLU A 83 12.16 14.10 7.26
C GLU A 83 11.05 14.31 6.24
N TYR A 84 11.29 15.22 5.28
CA TYR A 84 10.49 15.41 4.07
C TYR A 84 11.44 15.59 2.89
N PHE A 85 11.23 14.82 1.82
CA PHE A 85 12.03 14.92 0.61
C PHE A 85 11.23 14.51 -0.62
N GLN A 86 11.73 14.88 -1.79
CA GLN A 86 11.08 14.55 -3.04
C GLN A 86 11.40 13.13 -3.49
N SER A 87 10.49 12.59 -4.27
CA SER A 87 10.54 11.26 -4.84
C SER A 87 10.26 11.33 -6.34
N PRO A 88 10.89 10.49 -7.18
CA PRO A 88 10.60 10.45 -8.60
C PRO A 88 9.21 9.89 -8.93
N ASP A 89 8.52 9.32 -7.94
CA ASP A 89 7.22 8.68 -8.12
C ASP A 89 6.32 8.96 -6.91
N PHE A 90 5.02 9.13 -7.15
CA PHE A 90 4.04 9.28 -6.07
C PHE A 90 3.66 7.92 -5.44
N ALA A 91 4.10 6.81 -6.04
CA ALA A 91 3.99 5.46 -5.53
C ALA A 91 2.55 5.02 -5.23
N ALA A 92 1.71 4.92 -6.28
CA ALA A 92 0.40 4.30 -6.16
C ALA A 92 0.48 2.86 -5.59
N HIS A 93 1.63 2.22 -5.75
CA HIS A 93 1.98 0.92 -5.23
C HIS A 93 3.35 0.96 -4.54
N ILE A 94 3.48 0.20 -3.44
CA ILE A 94 4.72 0.17 -2.66
C ILE A 94 5.00 -1.23 -2.11
N ALA A 95 6.28 -1.63 -2.07
CA ALA A 95 6.72 -2.87 -1.43
C ALA A 95 8.04 -2.68 -0.67
N MET A 96 8.07 -3.11 0.61
CA MET A 96 9.28 -3.15 1.44
C MET A 96 10.08 -4.41 1.15
N LEU A 97 11.15 -4.30 0.41
CA LEU A 97 11.91 -5.45 -0.10
C LEU A 97 12.87 -6.04 0.95
N PRO A 98 13.13 -7.37 0.92
CA PRO A 98 14.08 -8.03 1.82
C PRO A 98 15.53 -7.53 1.66
N THR A 99 15.83 -6.78 0.62
CA THR A 99 17.12 -6.10 0.42
C THR A 99 17.27 -4.82 1.25
N GLY A 100 16.21 -4.40 1.95
CA GLY A 100 16.14 -3.13 2.68
C GLY A 100 15.81 -1.92 1.82
N LYS A 101 15.54 -2.11 0.52
CA LYS A 101 15.06 -1.09 -0.40
C LYS A 101 13.54 -1.08 -0.46
N VAL A 102 12.98 0.01 -0.94
CA VAL A 102 11.53 0.14 -1.17
C VAL A 102 11.29 0.23 -2.67
N LEU A 103 10.43 -0.64 -3.20
CA LEU A 103 9.94 -0.57 -4.57
C LEU A 103 8.74 0.38 -4.60
N LEU A 104 8.81 1.40 -5.43
CA LEU A 104 7.75 2.37 -5.72
C LEU A 104 7.32 2.16 -7.16
N PHE A 105 6.05 2.03 -7.43
CA PHE A 105 5.58 1.90 -8.81
C PHE A 105 4.18 2.48 -9.02
N SER A 106 3.98 3.01 -10.23
CA SER A 106 2.75 3.67 -10.65
C SER A 106 2.63 3.66 -12.17
N PHE A 107 2.10 4.70 -12.75
CA PHE A 107 2.02 4.91 -14.19
C PHE A 107 2.86 6.11 -14.61
N GLU A 108 3.35 6.06 -15.86
CA GLU A 108 4.03 7.18 -16.50
C GLU A 108 3.04 8.32 -16.71
N ARG A 109 3.45 9.53 -16.42
CA ARG A 109 2.69 10.72 -16.78
C ARG A 109 3.03 11.12 -18.20
N MET A 110 2.03 11.63 -18.90
CA MET A 110 2.31 12.40 -20.10
C MET A 110 2.86 13.76 -19.69
N GLU A 111 3.94 14.16 -20.32
CA GLU A 111 4.38 15.53 -20.39
C GLU A 111 3.28 16.33 -21.11
N THR A 112 2.38 16.92 -20.38
CA THR A 112 1.43 17.87 -20.92
C THR A 112 1.84 19.25 -20.48
N ASP A 113 1.72 20.21 -21.37
CA ASP A 113 1.80 21.63 -21.03
C ASP A 113 0.91 21.88 -19.80
N PRO A 114 1.43 22.38 -18.67
CA PRO A 114 0.62 22.65 -17.49
C PRO A 114 -0.47 23.69 -17.72
N THR A 115 -0.46 24.40 -18.86
CA THR A 115 -1.53 25.30 -19.30
C THR A 115 -2.57 24.61 -20.17
N GLU A 116 -2.22 23.49 -20.79
CA GLU A 116 -3.18 22.56 -21.37
C GLU A 116 -3.69 21.68 -20.25
N GLU A 117 -5.00 21.55 -20.13
CA GLU A 117 -5.58 20.67 -19.14
C GLU A 117 -4.88 19.30 -19.16
N PRO A 118 -4.15 18.92 -18.10
CA PRO A 118 -3.66 17.55 -18.02
C PRO A 118 -4.88 16.67 -17.94
N ALA A 119 -5.30 16.14 -19.06
CA ALA A 119 -6.34 15.15 -19.02
C ALA A 119 -5.74 13.87 -18.43
N PRO A 120 -6.13 13.45 -17.23
CA PRO A 120 -5.76 12.13 -16.70
C PRO A 120 -6.10 11.01 -17.68
N THR A 121 -7.14 11.18 -18.47
CA THR A 121 -7.51 10.32 -19.60
C THR A 121 -6.43 10.21 -20.67
N ASN A 122 -5.75 11.28 -21.00
CA ASN A 122 -4.66 11.20 -21.95
C ASN A 122 -3.51 10.39 -21.38
N THR A 123 -3.27 10.52 -20.08
CA THR A 123 -2.27 9.74 -19.38
C THR A 123 -2.63 8.25 -19.34
N LEU A 124 -3.84 7.91 -18.95
CA LEU A 124 -4.30 6.53 -18.88
C LEU A 124 -4.67 5.97 -20.27
N GLY A 125 -5.22 6.81 -21.16
CA GLY A 125 -5.66 6.39 -22.48
C GLY A 125 -4.54 6.10 -23.46
N LYS A 126 -3.55 6.95 -23.59
CA LYS A 126 -2.46 6.83 -24.58
C LYS A 126 -1.14 6.35 -24.02
N ALA A 127 -0.88 6.64 -22.77
CA ALA A 127 0.38 6.37 -22.12
C ALA A 127 0.20 5.59 -20.80
N ASN A 128 -0.78 4.70 -20.74
CA ASN A 128 -0.92 3.78 -19.61
C ASN A 128 0.29 2.83 -19.57
N ALA A 129 1.45 3.41 -19.31
CA ALA A 129 2.73 2.75 -19.22
C ALA A 129 3.15 2.65 -17.76
N GLY A 130 3.64 1.51 -17.36
CA GLY A 130 4.13 1.29 -16.01
C GLY A 130 5.41 2.06 -15.76
N ARG A 131 5.57 2.55 -14.54
CA ARG A 131 6.75 3.26 -14.05
C ARG A 131 7.15 2.69 -12.71
N ALA A 132 8.45 2.47 -12.46
CA ALA A 132 8.91 1.93 -11.19
C ALA A 132 10.30 2.42 -10.81
N PHE A 133 10.52 2.58 -9.49
CA PHE A 133 11.77 3.01 -8.89
C PHE A 133 12.07 2.20 -7.63
N LEU A 134 13.35 2.09 -7.32
CA LEU A 134 13.83 1.64 -6.01
C LEU A 134 14.34 2.84 -5.23
N TRP A 135 13.90 2.98 -4.00
CA TRP A 135 14.54 3.86 -3.01
C TRP A 135 15.41 3.03 -2.08
N ASP A 136 16.67 3.43 -1.90
CA ASP A 136 17.59 2.85 -0.92
C ASP A 136 17.78 3.81 0.26
N PRO A 137 17.13 3.58 1.41
CA PRO A 137 17.24 4.46 2.57
C PRO A 137 18.67 4.67 3.07
N ARG A 138 19.56 3.69 2.84
CA ARG A 138 20.98 3.77 3.24
C ARG A 138 21.79 4.78 2.42
N ARG A 139 21.25 5.21 1.29
CA ARG A 139 21.86 6.24 0.42
C ARG A 139 21.30 7.63 0.68
N GLY A 140 20.41 7.78 1.67
CA GLY A 140 19.78 9.03 2.07
C GLY A 140 18.53 9.40 1.28
N THR A 141 18.29 10.69 1.11
CA THR A 141 17.03 11.26 0.63
C THR A 141 17.14 12.01 -0.70
N GLY A 142 18.36 12.15 -1.25
CA GLY A 142 18.59 12.82 -2.54
C GLY A 142 18.30 11.93 -3.74
N ALA A 143 18.27 12.51 -4.93
CA ALA A 143 18.00 11.81 -6.19
C ALA A 143 18.86 10.54 -6.40
N ALA A 144 20.13 10.56 -5.95
CA ALA A 144 21.02 9.41 -6.02
C ALA A 144 20.60 8.20 -5.16
N ALA A 145 19.64 8.37 -4.24
CA ALA A 145 19.08 7.26 -3.48
C ALA A 145 18.02 6.47 -4.26
N PHE A 146 17.58 7.00 -5.39
CA PHE A 146 16.59 6.39 -6.27
C PHE A 146 17.25 5.76 -7.51
N LYS A 147 16.70 4.63 -7.95
CA LYS A 147 17.09 3.94 -9.19
C LYS A 147 15.85 3.58 -9.97
N LYS A 148 15.73 4.04 -11.22
CA LYS A 148 14.65 3.61 -12.12
C LYS A 148 14.81 2.12 -12.45
N VAL A 149 13.73 1.36 -12.36
CA VAL A 149 13.66 -0.08 -12.69
C VAL A 149 12.49 -0.31 -13.64
N THR A 150 12.64 0.17 -14.86
CA THR A 150 11.58 0.18 -15.88
C THR A 150 10.97 -1.20 -16.07
N PRO A 151 9.63 -1.33 -16.03
CA PRO A 151 8.94 -2.57 -16.37
C PRO A 151 9.24 -3.01 -17.80
N PRO A 152 9.07 -4.30 -18.13
CA PRO A 152 9.30 -4.79 -19.48
C PRO A 152 8.36 -4.15 -20.48
N GLU A 153 8.85 -3.84 -21.67
CA GLU A 153 8.02 -3.38 -22.77
C GLU A 153 7.20 -4.52 -23.35
N LEU A 154 5.91 -4.34 -23.41
CA LEU A 154 4.95 -5.31 -23.94
C LEU A 154 4.09 -4.67 -25.03
N VAL A 155 3.65 -5.48 -25.98
CA VAL A 155 2.54 -5.11 -26.86
C VAL A 155 1.27 -5.23 -26.02
N VAL A 156 0.63 -4.11 -25.75
CA VAL A 156 -0.58 -4.08 -24.89
C VAL A 156 -1.81 -4.29 -25.79
N PRO A 157 -2.70 -5.22 -25.43
CA PRO A 157 -3.87 -5.55 -26.25
C PRO A 157 -5.00 -4.53 -26.06
N ASP A 158 -4.72 -3.27 -26.35
CA ASP A 158 -5.64 -2.14 -26.26
C ASP A 158 -6.16 -1.65 -27.63
N GLY A 159 -5.80 -2.38 -28.69
CA GLY A 159 -6.14 -2.05 -30.07
C GLY A 159 -5.11 -1.18 -30.79
N THR A 160 -4.12 -0.61 -30.10
CA THR A 160 -3.06 0.21 -30.74
C THR A 160 -1.90 -0.64 -31.26
N ASN A 161 -1.67 -1.81 -30.70
CA ASN A 161 -0.48 -2.67 -30.92
C ASN A 161 0.86 -1.98 -30.62
N GLU A 162 0.85 -0.90 -29.88
CA GLU A 162 2.07 -0.20 -29.47
C GLU A 162 2.79 -0.96 -28.37
N LYS A 163 4.12 -0.95 -28.42
CA LYS A 163 4.95 -1.42 -27.32
C LYS A 163 5.11 -0.30 -26.31
N ARG A 164 4.88 -0.63 -25.04
CA ARG A 164 5.13 0.29 -23.93
C ARG A 164 5.45 -0.49 -22.65
N PRO A 165 6.06 0.15 -21.64
CA PRO A 165 6.24 -0.47 -20.33
C PRO A 165 4.91 -1.01 -19.78
N ALA A 166 4.94 -2.22 -19.22
CA ALA A 166 3.75 -2.97 -18.81
C ALA A 166 2.79 -2.12 -17.96
N PRO A 167 1.50 -2.02 -18.33
CA PRO A 167 0.53 -1.14 -17.67
C PRO A 167 -0.05 -1.79 -16.40
N PHE A 168 0.74 -1.93 -15.37
CA PHE A 168 0.38 -2.55 -14.09
C PHE A 168 -0.30 -1.60 -13.10
N PHE A 169 -0.67 -0.42 -13.52
CA PHE A 169 -1.41 0.52 -12.67
C PHE A 169 -2.70 -0.14 -12.16
N CYS A 170 -2.93 -0.01 -10.85
CA CYS A 170 -4.02 -0.67 -10.15
C CYS A 170 -4.00 -2.22 -10.25
N ALA A 171 -2.80 -2.81 -10.35
CA ALA A 171 -2.60 -4.24 -10.20
C ALA A 171 -2.67 -4.69 -8.72
N GLY A 172 -2.85 -5.97 -8.49
CA GLY A 172 -2.61 -6.60 -7.18
C GLY A 172 -1.17 -7.09 -7.08
N HIS A 173 -0.59 -7.07 -5.88
CA HIS A 173 0.76 -7.55 -5.67
C HIS A 173 1.00 -8.12 -4.29
N ALA A 174 1.88 -9.11 -4.19
CA ALA A 174 2.30 -9.75 -2.95
C ALA A 174 3.68 -10.40 -3.09
N PHE A 175 4.32 -10.72 -1.96
CA PHE A 175 5.60 -11.40 -1.94
C PHE A 175 5.47 -12.90 -2.23
N LEU A 176 6.37 -13.42 -3.06
CA LEU A 176 6.68 -14.83 -3.19
C LEU A 176 7.63 -15.26 -2.06
N PRO A 177 7.71 -16.59 -1.75
CA PRO A 177 8.56 -17.09 -0.67
C PRO A 177 10.04 -16.70 -0.75
N ASN A 178 10.58 -16.54 -1.95
CA ASN A 178 11.96 -16.12 -2.18
C ASN A 178 12.17 -14.60 -2.08
N GLY A 179 11.15 -13.84 -1.70
CA GLY A 179 11.22 -12.37 -1.52
C GLY A 179 10.99 -11.56 -2.78
N MET A 180 10.71 -12.20 -3.92
CA MET A 180 10.30 -11.52 -5.14
C MET A 180 8.86 -11.01 -5.01
N VAL A 181 8.50 -9.98 -5.77
CA VAL A 181 7.16 -9.40 -5.78
C VAL A 181 6.41 -9.83 -7.03
N GLY A 182 5.35 -10.61 -6.86
CA GLY A 182 4.40 -10.91 -7.93
C GLY A 182 3.44 -9.73 -8.12
N VAL A 183 3.21 -9.31 -9.37
CA VAL A 183 2.33 -8.20 -9.77
C VAL A 183 1.37 -8.70 -10.84
N PHE A 184 0.07 -8.59 -10.58
CA PHE A 184 -0.96 -9.24 -11.39
C PHE A 184 -2.06 -8.26 -11.78
N GLY A 185 -2.42 -8.26 -13.06
CA GLY A 185 -3.45 -7.38 -13.59
C GLY A 185 -2.93 -5.99 -13.90
N GLY A 186 -3.82 -5.03 -13.84
CA GLY A 186 -3.58 -3.63 -14.19
C GLY A 186 -4.67 -3.11 -15.11
N ASN A 187 -4.54 -1.85 -15.54
CA ASN A 187 -5.52 -1.17 -16.38
C ASN A 187 -5.02 -1.07 -17.82
N LEU A 188 -5.76 -1.61 -18.78
CA LEU A 188 -5.43 -1.46 -20.20
C LEU A 188 -5.69 -0.05 -20.75
N GLY A 189 -6.46 0.77 -20.02
CA GLY A 189 -6.69 2.18 -20.37
C GLY A 189 -7.68 2.46 -21.50
N TYR A 190 -8.07 1.44 -22.25
CA TYR A 190 -9.01 1.53 -23.36
C TYR A 190 -10.22 0.61 -23.14
N GLY A 191 -11.34 0.94 -23.73
CA GLY A 191 -12.48 0.04 -23.75
C GLY A 191 -13.25 -0.09 -22.43
N GLY A 192 -13.39 0.98 -21.66
CA GLY A 192 -14.32 0.99 -20.52
C GLY A 192 -13.81 0.31 -19.25
N GLY A 193 -12.53 0.47 -18.94
CA GLY A 193 -11.95 -0.03 -17.69
C GLY A 193 -11.61 -1.52 -17.72
N ALA A 194 -11.12 -2.01 -18.85
CA ALA A 194 -10.74 -3.40 -19.00
C ALA A 194 -9.51 -3.76 -18.17
N GLY A 195 -9.61 -4.83 -17.39
CA GLY A 195 -8.51 -5.39 -16.62
C GLY A 195 -7.49 -6.11 -17.50
N ALA A 196 -6.20 -5.92 -17.19
CA ALA A 196 -5.12 -6.59 -17.89
C ALA A 196 -4.94 -8.03 -17.38
N LYS A 197 -4.49 -8.93 -18.26
CA LYS A 197 -4.12 -10.32 -17.92
C LYS A 197 -2.67 -10.45 -17.49
N LEU A 198 -2.00 -9.34 -17.19
CA LEU A 198 -0.59 -9.30 -16.87
C LEU A 198 -0.23 -10.14 -15.64
N SER A 199 0.88 -10.86 -15.75
CA SER A 199 1.52 -11.58 -14.65
C SER A 199 3.02 -11.31 -14.72
N LEU A 200 3.51 -10.50 -13.79
CA LEU A 200 4.89 -10.04 -13.72
C LEU A 200 5.51 -10.41 -12.38
N VAL A 201 6.83 -10.53 -12.35
CA VAL A 201 7.58 -10.70 -11.11
C VAL A 201 8.74 -9.72 -11.08
N PHE A 202 8.89 -8.98 -9.99
CA PHE A 202 10.06 -8.17 -9.71
C PHE A 202 11.01 -8.94 -8.80
N ASP A 203 12.25 -9.10 -9.25
CA ASP A 203 13.33 -9.71 -8.48
C ASP A 203 14.15 -8.63 -7.75
N PRO A 204 14.07 -8.54 -6.39
CA PRO A 204 14.81 -7.54 -5.64
C PRO A 204 16.31 -7.82 -5.54
N TRP A 205 16.75 -9.02 -5.87
CA TRP A 205 18.15 -9.41 -5.78
C TRP A 205 18.95 -8.98 -7.03
N THR A 206 18.31 -9.05 -8.20
CA THR A 206 18.87 -8.59 -9.49
C THR A 206 18.30 -7.23 -9.92
N GLU A 207 17.28 -6.72 -9.22
CA GLU A 207 16.57 -5.47 -9.52
C GLU A 207 16.00 -5.44 -10.94
N SER A 208 15.39 -6.53 -11.34
CA SER A 208 14.86 -6.73 -12.69
C SER A 208 13.48 -7.36 -12.69
N TRP A 209 12.76 -7.18 -13.79
CA TRP A 209 11.45 -7.74 -14.02
C TRP A 209 11.50 -9.00 -14.87
N SER A 210 10.61 -9.93 -14.62
CA SER A 210 10.31 -11.06 -15.51
C SER A 210 8.83 -11.08 -15.88
N VAL A 211 8.56 -11.53 -17.11
CA VAL A 211 7.21 -11.71 -17.65
C VAL A 211 6.82 -13.18 -17.48
N ASN A 212 5.61 -13.41 -17.05
CA ASN A 212 5.02 -14.73 -16.96
C ASN A 212 3.88 -14.87 -17.97
N LYS A 213 3.25 -16.05 -18.02
CA LYS A 213 2.11 -16.25 -18.92
C LYS A 213 0.92 -15.44 -18.42
N ASP A 214 0.15 -14.93 -19.34
CA ASP A 214 -1.08 -14.20 -19.06
C ASP A 214 -2.02 -15.02 -18.17
N MET A 215 -2.71 -14.34 -17.28
CA MET A 215 -3.81 -14.90 -16.51
C MET A 215 -4.97 -15.31 -17.43
N GLU A 216 -5.83 -16.20 -16.98
CA GLU A 216 -7.07 -16.54 -17.70
C GLU A 216 -8.01 -15.33 -17.77
N VAL A 217 -8.16 -14.61 -16.64
CA VAL A 217 -9.06 -13.46 -16.51
C VAL A 217 -8.27 -12.17 -16.33
N GLY A 218 -8.59 -11.16 -17.12
CA GLY A 218 -8.04 -9.82 -16.90
C GLY A 218 -8.56 -9.24 -15.57
N ARG A 219 -7.74 -8.43 -14.89
CA ARG A 219 -8.08 -7.88 -13.57
C ARG A 219 -7.61 -6.45 -13.43
N TRP A 220 -8.53 -5.57 -13.08
CA TRP A 220 -8.26 -4.22 -12.61
C TRP A 220 -8.79 -4.10 -11.18
N TYR A 221 -7.95 -3.69 -10.24
CA TYR A 221 -8.18 -3.72 -8.78
C TYR A 221 -8.29 -5.13 -8.14
N PRO A 222 -7.50 -6.12 -8.55
CA PRO A 222 -7.48 -7.41 -7.85
C PRO A 222 -6.74 -7.31 -6.53
N SER A 223 -7.08 -8.18 -5.59
CA SER A 223 -6.28 -8.40 -4.39
C SER A 223 -5.49 -9.69 -4.49
N VAL A 224 -4.32 -9.72 -3.84
CA VAL A 224 -3.42 -10.89 -3.83
C VAL A 224 -3.06 -11.24 -2.40
N ALA A 225 -3.16 -12.50 -2.03
CA ALA A 225 -2.76 -13.02 -0.73
C ALA A 225 -1.83 -14.22 -0.88
N ALA A 226 -0.85 -14.35 0.03
CA ALA A 226 0.00 -15.53 0.11
C ALA A 226 -0.73 -16.66 0.84
N ALA A 227 -0.80 -17.84 0.23
CA ALA A 227 -1.32 -19.05 0.85
C ALA A 227 -0.25 -19.76 1.71
N PRO A 228 -0.65 -20.66 2.64
CA PRO A 228 0.31 -21.39 3.47
C PRO A 228 1.28 -22.29 2.69
N ASP A 229 0.94 -22.70 1.48
CA ASP A 229 1.83 -23.47 0.60
C ASP A 229 2.87 -22.59 -0.16
N GLY A 230 2.83 -21.27 0.06
CA GLY A 230 3.72 -20.30 -0.57
C GLY A 230 3.27 -19.81 -1.95
N ARG A 231 2.11 -20.26 -2.45
CA ARG A 231 1.51 -19.72 -3.67
C ARG A 231 0.77 -18.42 -3.40
N LEU A 232 0.65 -17.61 -4.44
CA LEU A 232 -0.17 -16.41 -4.40
C LEU A 232 -1.57 -16.72 -4.97
N LEU A 233 -2.59 -16.23 -4.28
CA LEU A 233 -3.98 -16.31 -4.70
C LEU A 233 -4.41 -14.92 -5.18
N ILE A 234 -4.78 -14.82 -6.46
CA ILE A 234 -5.23 -13.59 -7.11
C ILE A 234 -6.75 -13.65 -7.21
N MET A 235 -7.42 -12.70 -6.57
CA MET A 235 -8.86 -12.71 -6.40
C MET A 235 -9.48 -11.38 -6.78
N SER A 236 -10.75 -11.40 -7.23
CA SER A 236 -11.52 -10.20 -7.54
C SER A 236 -10.95 -9.38 -8.70
N GLY A 237 -11.27 -8.10 -8.74
CA GLY A 237 -10.93 -7.17 -9.81
C GLY A 237 -11.99 -7.08 -10.88
N HIS A 238 -12.09 -5.91 -11.55
CA HIS A 238 -12.87 -5.78 -12.78
C HIS A 238 -12.19 -6.56 -13.90
N THR A 239 -12.98 -7.33 -14.65
CA THR A 239 -12.41 -8.25 -15.65
C THR A 239 -12.00 -7.53 -16.93
N ASP A 240 -11.47 -8.27 -17.89
CA ASP A 240 -11.20 -7.80 -19.25
C ASP A 240 -12.46 -7.39 -20.02
N GLN A 241 -13.64 -7.57 -19.43
CA GLN A 241 -14.93 -7.12 -19.98
C GLN A 241 -15.32 -5.69 -19.54
N GLY A 242 -14.51 -5.07 -18.68
CA GLY A 242 -14.69 -3.67 -18.31
C GLY A 242 -15.20 -3.44 -16.88
N TRP A 243 -15.45 -2.18 -16.60
CA TRP A 243 -15.89 -1.69 -15.30
C TRP A 243 -17.21 -2.35 -14.83
N GLY A 244 -17.27 -2.65 -13.54
CA GLY A 244 -18.45 -3.24 -12.91
C GLY A 244 -18.59 -4.75 -13.12
N THR A 245 -17.68 -5.38 -13.88
CA THR A 245 -17.67 -6.82 -14.05
C THR A 245 -17.01 -7.51 -12.86
N SER A 246 -17.43 -8.72 -12.55
CA SER A 246 -16.87 -9.52 -11.48
C SER A 246 -16.60 -10.95 -11.95
N THR A 247 -15.75 -11.67 -11.21
CA THR A 247 -15.41 -13.06 -11.55
C THR A 247 -15.47 -13.95 -10.32
N SER A 248 -15.85 -15.22 -10.54
CA SER A 248 -15.73 -16.28 -9.55
C SER A 248 -14.41 -17.07 -9.66
N VAL A 249 -13.54 -16.65 -10.56
CA VAL A 249 -12.24 -17.31 -10.77
C VAL A 249 -11.24 -16.78 -9.76
N ILE A 250 -10.58 -17.71 -9.07
CA ILE A 250 -9.35 -17.44 -8.30
C ILE A 250 -8.20 -17.96 -9.14
N GLU A 251 -7.15 -17.19 -9.30
CA GLU A 251 -5.93 -17.67 -9.92
C GLU A 251 -4.85 -17.92 -8.88
N ARG A 252 -4.11 -19.00 -9.05
CA ARG A 252 -2.94 -19.33 -8.24
C ARG A 252 -1.67 -19.14 -9.04
N PHE A 253 -0.70 -18.51 -8.43
CA PHE A 253 0.63 -18.32 -9.02
C PHE A 253 1.74 -18.74 -8.02
N PRO A 254 2.72 -19.55 -8.43
CA PRO A 254 2.72 -20.36 -9.67
C PRO A 254 1.59 -21.39 -9.71
N ALA A 255 1.21 -21.84 -10.91
CA ALA A 255 0.30 -22.96 -11.07
C ALA A 255 0.76 -24.19 -10.26
N LYS A 256 -0.17 -25.09 -9.85
CA LYS A 256 0.18 -26.33 -9.11
C LYS A 256 1.21 -27.21 -9.84
N SER A 257 1.21 -27.17 -11.15
CA SER A 257 2.17 -27.92 -12.00
C SER A 257 3.62 -27.35 -11.97
N HIS A 258 3.82 -26.18 -11.35
CA HIS A 258 5.11 -25.50 -11.27
C HIS A 258 5.59 -25.40 -9.82
N PRO A 259 6.93 -25.40 -9.60
CA PRO A 259 7.49 -25.28 -8.27
C PRO A 259 7.22 -23.89 -7.68
N VAL A 260 7.00 -23.85 -6.38
CA VAL A 260 6.97 -22.59 -5.62
C VAL A 260 8.43 -22.09 -5.50
N PRO A 261 8.71 -20.81 -5.79
CA PRO A 261 10.06 -20.28 -5.78
C PRO A 261 10.53 -19.99 -4.34
N PHE A 262 11.18 -20.95 -3.72
CA PHE A 262 11.80 -20.78 -2.40
C PHE A 262 13.23 -20.25 -2.48
N GLU A 263 13.96 -20.58 -3.55
CA GLU A 263 15.35 -20.18 -3.74
C GLU A 263 15.42 -18.84 -4.48
N LYS A 264 16.34 -17.95 -4.06
CA LYS A 264 16.55 -16.63 -4.70
C LYS A 264 16.89 -16.71 -6.18
N THR A 265 17.48 -17.82 -6.60
CA THR A 265 17.88 -18.06 -8.00
C THR A 265 16.75 -18.60 -8.87
N LEU A 266 15.63 -19.02 -8.26
CA LEU A 266 14.46 -19.50 -8.98
C LEU A 266 13.54 -18.33 -9.33
N ILE A 267 13.81 -17.70 -10.46
CA ILE A 267 13.06 -16.56 -10.97
C ILE A 267 11.90 -17.09 -11.82
N PRO A 268 10.64 -16.85 -11.45
CA PRO A 268 9.51 -17.20 -12.29
C PRO A 268 9.56 -16.43 -13.61
N LYS A 269 9.61 -17.17 -14.71
CA LYS A 269 9.58 -16.65 -16.07
C LYS A 269 8.81 -17.62 -16.96
N ASP A 270 7.90 -17.10 -17.77
CA ASP A 270 6.98 -17.90 -18.59
C ASP A 270 6.14 -18.92 -17.79
N VAL A 271 5.98 -18.65 -16.49
CA VAL A 271 5.21 -19.50 -15.56
C VAL A 271 3.72 -19.18 -15.66
N PRO A 272 2.83 -20.18 -15.80
CA PRO A 272 1.40 -19.95 -15.83
C PRO A 272 0.80 -19.80 -14.43
N THR A 273 -0.39 -19.19 -14.37
CA THR A 273 -1.37 -19.41 -13.31
C THR A 273 -2.14 -20.71 -13.58
N ASP A 274 -2.81 -21.25 -12.56
CA ASP A 274 -3.94 -22.15 -12.73
C ASP A 274 -5.17 -21.58 -12.02
N THR A 275 -6.36 -22.06 -12.41
CA THR A 275 -7.62 -21.48 -11.95
C THR A 275 -8.39 -22.40 -11.06
N LEU A 276 -9.05 -21.78 -10.08
CA LEU A 276 -10.08 -22.36 -9.24
C LEU A 276 -11.39 -21.61 -9.50
N ARG A 277 -12.49 -22.33 -9.52
CA ARG A 277 -13.82 -21.71 -9.66
C ARG A 277 -14.61 -21.96 -8.39
N VAL A 278 -15.11 -20.89 -7.81
CA VAL A 278 -16.04 -20.96 -6.67
C VAL A 278 -17.47 -20.77 -7.16
N ASP A 279 -18.43 -21.27 -6.39
CA ASP A 279 -19.85 -21.32 -6.80
C ASP A 279 -20.50 -19.94 -7.00
N ALA A 280 -19.89 -18.88 -6.46
CA ALA A 280 -20.40 -17.52 -6.61
C ALA A 280 -19.26 -16.54 -6.86
N PRO A 281 -19.49 -15.48 -7.65
CA PRO A 281 -18.55 -14.37 -7.76
C PRO A 281 -18.25 -13.79 -6.38
N PHE A 282 -17.08 -13.17 -6.22
CA PHE A 282 -16.71 -12.45 -4.99
C PHE A 282 -17.58 -11.19 -4.75
N GLY A 283 -18.72 -11.12 -5.43
CA GLY A 283 -19.73 -10.07 -5.36
C GLY A 283 -19.42 -8.91 -6.28
N THR A 284 -20.15 -7.81 -6.10
CA THR A 284 -19.91 -6.55 -6.80
C THR A 284 -18.71 -5.78 -6.23
N ASP A 285 -18.09 -6.26 -5.15
CA ASP A 285 -16.82 -5.76 -4.62
C ASP A 285 -15.68 -6.19 -5.52
N SER A 286 -15.63 -5.60 -6.71
CA SER A 286 -14.54 -5.85 -7.65
C SER A 286 -13.26 -5.13 -7.26
N ASP A 287 -13.34 -4.12 -6.39
CA ASP A 287 -12.24 -3.22 -6.09
C ASP A 287 -11.51 -3.63 -4.81
N TYR A 288 -10.36 -4.24 -4.92
CA TYR A 288 -9.43 -4.45 -3.82
C TYR A 288 -10.07 -4.93 -2.50
N PRO A 289 -10.75 -6.09 -2.45
CA PRO A 289 -11.17 -6.65 -1.17
C PRO A 289 -9.95 -6.90 -0.28
N HIS A 290 -10.05 -6.59 1.01
CA HIS A 290 -8.97 -6.90 1.94
C HIS A 290 -8.84 -8.41 2.12
N LEU A 291 -7.67 -8.97 1.86
CA LEU A 291 -7.39 -10.39 1.99
C LEU A 291 -6.37 -10.64 3.09
N PHE A 292 -6.68 -11.57 4.00
CA PHE A 292 -5.76 -11.98 5.06
C PHE A 292 -5.76 -13.50 5.22
N THR A 293 -4.60 -14.10 5.08
CA THR A 293 -4.42 -15.51 5.46
C THR A 293 -4.28 -15.58 6.98
N LEU A 294 -5.22 -16.23 7.65
CA LEU A 294 -5.23 -16.39 9.10
C LEU A 294 -4.66 -17.76 9.52
N ARG A 295 -4.42 -17.96 10.83
CA ARG A 295 -3.77 -19.18 11.34
C ARG A 295 -4.57 -20.47 11.19
N ASP A 296 -5.85 -20.38 10.85
CA ASP A 296 -6.65 -21.53 10.42
C ASP A 296 -6.34 -21.98 8.98
N GLY A 297 -5.41 -21.30 8.31
CA GLY A 297 -4.97 -21.58 6.94
C GLY A 297 -5.89 -21.04 5.86
N LYS A 298 -6.97 -20.37 6.22
CA LYS A 298 -7.93 -19.78 5.27
C LYS A 298 -7.59 -18.34 4.92
N VAL A 299 -8.02 -17.92 3.74
CA VAL A 299 -7.96 -16.52 3.29
C VAL A 299 -9.30 -15.87 3.56
N TYR A 300 -9.30 -14.88 4.44
CA TYR A 300 -10.46 -14.07 4.77
C TYR A 300 -10.54 -12.87 3.83
N GLY A 301 -11.65 -12.72 3.13
CA GLY A 301 -11.95 -11.60 2.25
C GLY A 301 -12.95 -10.66 2.88
N LEU A 302 -12.53 -9.41 3.09
CA LEU A 302 -13.36 -8.37 3.68
C LEU A 302 -13.66 -7.33 2.61
N GLY A 303 -14.90 -7.38 2.12
CA GLY A 303 -15.38 -6.46 1.10
C GLY A 303 -15.79 -5.10 1.67
N ARG A 304 -15.92 -4.13 0.78
CA ARG A 304 -16.39 -2.78 1.12
C ARG A 304 -17.82 -2.78 1.62
N HIS A 305 -18.69 -3.63 1.04
CA HIS A 305 -20.06 -3.80 1.50
C HIS A 305 -20.13 -4.65 2.76
N ALA A 306 -20.95 -4.23 3.71
CA ALA A 306 -21.10 -4.92 4.99
C ALA A 306 -21.53 -6.40 4.85
N THR A 307 -22.23 -6.74 3.77
CA THR A 307 -22.73 -8.11 3.48
C THR A 307 -21.76 -8.96 2.65
N LYS A 308 -20.58 -8.46 2.27
CA LYS A 308 -19.64 -9.13 1.38
C LYS A 308 -18.38 -9.58 2.11
N GLN A 309 -18.58 -10.45 3.11
CA GLN A 309 -17.51 -11.07 3.90
C GLN A 309 -17.48 -12.56 3.62
N TRP A 310 -16.31 -13.13 3.46
CA TRP A 310 -16.16 -14.56 3.16
C TRP A 310 -14.81 -15.10 3.62
N ALA A 311 -14.71 -16.42 3.73
CA ALA A 311 -13.45 -17.13 3.93
C ALA A 311 -13.27 -18.15 2.80
N PHE A 312 -12.07 -18.29 2.28
CA PHE A 312 -11.68 -19.27 1.28
C PHE A 312 -10.65 -20.23 1.88
N ASP A 313 -10.94 -21.52 1.81
CA ASP A 313 -10.02 -22.59 2.20
C ASP A 313 -9.22 -23.02 0.95
N PRO A 314 -7.90 -22.73 0.88
CA PRO A 314 -7.09 -23.04 -0.30
C PRO A 314 -6.78 -24.54 -0.44
N VAL A 315 -6.98 -25.34 0.62
CA VAL A 315 -6.77 -26.80 0.60
C VAL A 315 -8.03 -27.53 0.17
N ALA A 316 -9.17 -27.19 0.78
CA ALA A 316 -10.47 -27.73 0.41
C ALA A 316 -11.04 -27.12 -0.88
N GLU A 317 -10.46 -25.99 -1.32
CA GLU A 317 -10.90 -25.22 -2.49
C GLU A 317 -12.37 -24.74 -2.38
N THR A 318 -12.78 -24.40 -1.16
CA THR A 318 -14.16 -24.01 -0.84
C THR A 318 -14.25 -22.61 -0.28
N ARG A 319 -15.32 -21.90 -0.62
CA ARG A 319 -15.69 -20.62 -0.07
C ARG A 319 -16.82 -20.78 0.95
N THR A 320 -16.73 -20.02 2.04
CA THR A 320 -17.78 -19.91 3.05
C THR A 320 -18.11 -18.43 3.24
N ASP A 321 -19.38 -18.06 3.13
CA ASP A 321 -19.81 -16.69 3.45
C ASP A 321 -19.79 -16.48 4.97
N LEU A 322 -19.35 -15.29 5.38
CA LEU A 322 -19.27 -14.89 6.77
C LEU A 322 -20.45 -13.95 7.11
N PRO A 323 -20.80 -13.84 8.40
CA PRO A 323 -21.81 -12.88 8.84
C PRO A 323 -21.53 -11.46 8.37
N ALA A 324 -22.59 -10.73 8.04
CA ALA A 324 -22.50 -9.34 7.65
C ALA A 324 -21.92 -8.49 8.79
N ARG A 325 -21.12 -7.48 8.42
CA ARG A 325 -20.64 -6.50 9.38
C ARG A 325 -21.83 -5.70 9.95
N PRO A 326 -21.93 -5.53 11.28
CA PRO A 326 -23.16 -5.05 11.91
C PRO A 326 -23.47 -3.57 11.65
N ASP A 327 -22.54 -2.78 11.12
CA ASP A 327 -22.76 -1.37 10.79
C ASP A 327 -23.65 -1.15 9.57
N GLY A 328 -23.75 -2.12 8.68
CA GLY A 328 -24.48 -1.99 7.42
C GLY A 328 -23.88 -0.99 6.42
N VAL A 329 -22.75 -0.35 6.75
CA VAL A 329 -22.15 0.75 6.02
C VAL A 329 -21.30 0.23 4.84
N HIS A 330 -21.34 0.94 3.71
CA HIS A 330 -20.38 0.77 2.63
C HIS A 330 -19.08 1.52 2.97
N ARG A 331 -17.95 0.79 3.04
CA ARG A 331 -16.64 1.33 3.41
C ARG A 331 -15.69 1.34 2.22
N GLY A 332 -16.00 2.23 1.25
CA GLY A 332 -15.15 2.41 0.07
C GLY A 332 -13.78 2.96 0.46
N TYR A 333 -12.70 2.29 0.02
CA TYR A 333 -11.32 2.64 0.35
C TYR A 333 -11.04 2.81 1.85
N GLY A 334 -11.68 1.97 2.68
CA GLY A 334 -11.30 1.84 4.09
C GLY A 334 -10.05 1.00 4.24
N SER A 335 -9.50 0.98 5.44
CA SER A 335 -8.41 0.11 5.84
C SER A 335 -8.92 -1.13 6.56
N ALA A 336 -8.15 -2.22 6.46
CA ALA A 336 -8.25 -3.35 7.35
C ALA A 336 -6.86 -3.82 7.78
N VAL A 337 -6.74 -4.29 9.02
CA VAL A 337 -5.46 -4.72 9.58
C VAL A 337 -5.63 -5.94 10.47
N PRO A 338 -4.83 -7.01 10.31
CA PRO A 338 -4.85 -8.13 11.23
C PRO A 338 -4.32 -7.65 12.60
N LEU A 339 -5.06 -7.93 13.66
CA LEU A 339 -4.62 -7.57 15.01
C LEU A 339 -3.59 -8.58 15.49
N PRO A 340 -2.56 -8.13 16.24
CA PRO A 340 -1.62 -9.03 16.87
C PRO A 340 -2.36 -10.01 17.77
N ALA A 341 -2.34 -11.29 17.43
CA ALA A 341 -2.81 -12.32 18.31
C ALA A 341 -1.63 -12.77 19.19
N GLY A 342 -1.85 -12.88 20.49
CA GLY A 342 -0.91 -13.59 21.34
C GLY A 342 -0.74 -15.03 20.85
N LEU A 343 0.26 -15.74 21.33
CA LEU A 343 0.60 -17.11 20.89
C LEU A 343 -0.60 -18.12 20.89
N ARG A 344 -1.70 -17.81 21.56
CA ARG A 344 -2.86 -18.70 21.71
C ARG A 344 -4.23 -18.04 21.51
N GLY A 345 -4.28 -16.75 21.15
CA GLY A 345 -5.56 -16.08 20.89
C GLY A 345 -6.11 -16.36 19.49
N PRO A 346 -7.41 -16.20 19.24
CA PRO A 346 -7.96 -16.27 17.90
C PRO A 346 -7.42 -15.12 17.06
N ASP A 347 -7.16 -15.40 15.79
CA ASP A 347 -6.86 -14.35 14.83
C ASP A 347 -8.06 -13.44 14.65
N SER A 348 -7.79 -12.19 14.42
CA SER A 348 -8.84 -11.20 14.16
C SER A 348 -8.33 -10.10 13.24
N VAL A 349 -9.27 -9.47 12.56
CA VAL A 349 -9.00 -8.34 11.66
C VAL A 349 -9.82 -7.15 12.11
N LEU A 350 -9.19 -6.00 12.23
CA LEU A 350 -9.85 -4.72 12.49
C LEU A 350 -10.20 -4.07 11.15
N VAL A 351 -11.47 -3.70 10.96
CA VAL A 351 -11.95 -2.93 9.82
C VAL A 351 -12.26 -1.50 10.28
N LEU A 352 -11.78 -0.52 9.54
CA LEU A 352 -11.89 0.89 9.88
C LEU A 352 -11.86 1.78 8.63
N GLY A 353 -12.29 3.02 8.74
CA GLY A 353 -12.28 3.95 7.61
C GLY A 353 -13.29 3.60 6.51
N GLY A 354 -13.11 4.22 5.36
CA GLY A 354 -13.96 4.03 4.18
C GLY A 354 -15.33 4.72 4.25
N ASP A 355 -15.71 5.23 5.39
CA ASP A 355 -16.81 6.17 5.56
C ASP A 355 -16.26 7.46 6.17
N ARG A 356 -16.46 8.57 5.47
CA ARG A 356 -15.90 9.87 5.84
C ARG A 356 -16.45 10.45 7.15
N ASP A 357 -17.64 10.03 7.54
CA ASP A 357 -18.34 10.56 8.72
C ASP A 357 -18.38 9.56 9.88
N ASP A 358 -18.07 8.26 9.61
CA ASP A 358 -18.11 7.22 10.64
C ASP A 358 -16.71 6.87 11.19
N PRO A 359 -16.40 7.26 12.43
CA PRO A 359 -15.15 6.91 13.10
C PRO A 359 -15.14 5.48 13.66
N ASN A 360 -16.25 4.74 13.62
CA ASN A 360 -16.38 3.44 14.25
C ASN A 360 -15.43 2.41 13.62
N THR A 361 -14.97 1.50 14.45
CA THR A 361 -14.11 0.38 14.04
C THR A 361 -14.72 -0.94 14.49
N TYR A 362 -14.50 -2.01 13.72
CA TYR A 362 -15.09 -3.32 13.96
C TYR A 362 -14.04 -4.42 13.85
N ARG A 363 -14.05 -5.36 14.77
CA ARG A 363 -13.18 -6.53 14.78
C ARG A 363 -13.95 -7.75 14.33
N LEU A 364 -13.43 -8.46 13.33
CA LEU A 364 -13.85 -9.79 12.93
C LEU A 364 -12.88 -10.82 13.53
N THR A 365 -13.39 -11.84 14.22
CA THR A 365 -12.58 -13.00 14.62
C THR A 365 -12.57 -14.09 13.54
N SER A 366 -11.60 -14.98 13.58
CA SER A 366 -11.53 -16.13 12.65
C SER A 366 -12.74 -17.10 12.74
N GLY A 367 -13.57 -16.96 13.75
CA GLY A 367 -14.86 -17.68 13.86
C GLY A 367 -16.03 -17.00 13.15
N GLY A 368 -15.83 -15.80 12.62
CA GLY A 368 -16.88 -15.02 11.96
C GLY A 368 -17.64 -14.05 12.87
N ASP A 369 -17.28 -13.93 14.15
CA ASP A 369 -17.94 -13.03 15.09
C ASP A 369 -17.45 -11.60 14.94
N TRP A 370 -18.40 -10.66 14.89
CA TRP A 370 -18.13 -9.23 14.83
C TRP A 370 -18.28 -8.57 16.18
N GLU A 371 -17.36 -7.68 16.51
CA GLU A 371 -17.38 -6.87 17.72
C GLU A 371 -17.04 -5.41 17.40
N LYS A 372 -17.89 -4.47 17.86
CA LYS A 372 -17.58 -3.05 17.78
C LYS A 372 -16.44 -2.72 18.72
N GLN A 373 -15.47 -1.97 18.23
CA GLN A 373 -14.29 -1.54 18.98
C GLN A 373 -14.35 -0.04 19.29
N GLN A 374 -13.35 0.46 20.03
CA GLN A 374 -13.18 1.89 20.28
C GLN A 374 -13.12 2.67 18.97
N PRO A 375 -13.90 3.75 18.81
CA PRO A 375 -13.86 4.55 17.60
C PRO A 375 -12.56 5.37 17.51
N ARG A 376 -12.21 5.76 16.31
CA ARG A 376 -11.18 6.77 16.04
C ARG A 376 -11.68 8.19 16.38
N ALA A 377 -10.80 9.19 16.26
CA ALA A 377 -11.17 10.59 16.50
C ALA A 377 -12.16 11.10 15.44
N PHE A 378 -12.04 10.64 14.20
CA PHE A 378 -12.92 11.01 13.08
C PHE A 378 -12.90 9.95 11.98
N GLY A 379 -13.93 9.96 11.14
CA GLY A 379 -13.99 9.14 9.93
C GLY A 379 -13.04 9.68 8.86
N ARG A 380 -12.46 8.79 8.05
CA ARG A 380 -11.67 9.10 6.86
C ARG A 380 -11.71 7.96 5.88
N THR A 381 -11.48 8.26 4.61
CA THR A 381 -11.25 7.26 3.57
C THR A 381 -9.80 7.32 3.10
N GLN A 382 -9.31 6.28 2.44
CA GLN A 382 -7.99 6.21 1.83
C GLN A 382 -6.84 6.41 2.83
N ASP A 383 -7.10 6.00 4.05
CA ASP A 383 -6.10 5.94 5.09
C ASP A 383 -5.32 4.63 5.03
N ASP A 384 -4.07 4.69 5.42
CA ASP A 384 -3.22 3.52 5.59
C ASP A 384 -3.08 3.20 7.07
N THR A 385 -3.49 2.00 7.47
CA THR A 385 -3.30 1.53 8.84
C THR A 385 -2.29 0.40 8.88
N LEU A 386 -1.24 0.59 9.65
CA LEU A 386 -0.07 -0.29 9.73
C LEU A 386 0.07 -0.92 11.12
N LEU A 387 0.49 -2.19 11.14
CA LEU A 387 1.04 -2.83 12.32
C LEU A 387 2.47 -2.35 12.57
N LEU A 388 2.77 -1.94 13.80
CA LEU A 388 4.11 -1.56 14.23
C LEU A 388 4.78 -2.68 15.04
N PRO A 389 6.12 -2.66 15.17
CA PRO A 389 6.86 -3.70 15.92
C PRO A 389 6.40 -3.91 17.37
N ASP A 390 5.93 -2.86 18.05
CA ASP A 390 5.41 -2.90 19.42
C ASP A 390 3.96 -3.39 19.54
N ALA A 391 3.38 -3.87 18.44
CA ALA A 391 1.99 -4.29 18.32
C ALA A 391 0.96 -3.15 18.38
N SER A 392 1.37 -1.90 18.35
CA SER A 392 0.49 -0.77 18.13
C SER A 392 0.10 -0.65 16.66
N LEU A 393 -0.99 0.09 16.39
CA LEU A 393 -1.39 0.46 15.03
C LEU A 393 -1.10 1.94 14.81
N LEU A 394 -0.69 2.25 13.60
CA LEU A 394 -0.53 3.60 13.12
C LEU A 394 -1.43 3.81 11.90
N THR A 395 -2.34 4.77 11.99
CA THR A 395 -3.09 5.28 10.84
C THR A 395 -2.50 6.60 10.37
N VAL A 396 -2.14 6.64 9.12
CA VAL A 396 -1.65 7.82 8.39
C VAL A 396 -2.51 8.05 7.16
N ASN A 397 -2.32 9.17 6.46
CA ASN A 397 -3.01 9.49 5.22
C ASN A 397 -4.54 9.63 5.40
N GLY A 398 -5.26 9.68 4.30
CA GLY A 398 -6.71 9.75 4.26
C GLY A 398 -7.26 11.13 3.96
N ALA A 399 -8.53 11.12 3.58
CA ALA A 399 -9.29 12.30 3.18
C ALA A 399 -10.74 12.20 3.64
N HIS A 400 -11.51 13.25 3.40
CA HIS A 400 -12.94 13.27 3.70
C HIS A 400 -13.77 12.47 2.67
N GLY A 401 -13.31 12.33 1.47
CA GLY A 401 -13.96 11.55 0.41
C GLY A 401 -12.91 10.82 -0.40
N ILE A 402 -13.28 10.22 -1.52
CA ILE A 402 -12.36 9.41 -2.32
C ILE A 402 -11.14 10.21 -2.77
N ARG A 403 -11.36 11.45 -3.20
CA ARG A 403 -10.31 12.43 -3.49
C ARG A 403 -10.68 13.82 -2.96
N ASP A 404 -11.48 13.85 -1.92
CA ASP A 404 -12.06 15.05 -1.40
C ASP A 404 -11.23 15.51 -0.20
N TYR A 405 -10.49 16.57 -0.39
CA TYR A 405 -9.72 17.23 0.64
C TYR A 405 -10.56 18.32 1.29
N GLY A 406 -11.54 17.92 2.10
CA GLY A 406 -12.38 18.86 2.81
C GLY A 406 -13.59 19.37 2.03
N ASN A 407 -14.47 18.47 1.59
CA ASN A 407 -15.71 18.75 0.84
C ASN A 407 -15.50 19.24 -0.61
N GLY A 408 -14.47 18.81 -1.29
CA GLY A 408 -14.19 19.18 -2.67
C GLY A 408 -13.46 20.52 -2.83
N ASP A 409 -13.17 21.21 -1.74
CA ASP A 409 -12.35 22.41 -1.72
C ASP A 409 -11.00 22.13 -1.08
N TYR A 410 -9.94 22.11 -1.87
CA TYR A 410 -8.60 22.02 -1.33
C TYR A 410 -8.31 23.28 -0.52
N ASN A 411 -8.39 23.13 0.79
CA ASN A 411 -8.04 24.16 1.73
C ASN A 411 -7.01 23.60 2.71
N PRO A 412 -5.76 24.06 2.65
CA PRO A 412 -4.70 23.58 3.53
C PRO A 412 -5.04 23.62 5.03
N LYS A 413 -5.91 24.53 5.43
CA LYS A 413 -6.36 24.65 6.83
C LYS A 413 -7.45 23.66 7.18
N SER A 414 -8.40 23.41 6.29
CA SER A 414 -9.48 22.44 6.51
C SER A 414 -8.98 21.00 6.48
N ASP A 415 -7.94 20.71 5.69
CA ASP A 415 -7.35 19.38 5.57
C ASP A 415 -6.46 19.01 6.75
N LEU A 416 -6.17 19.93 7.63
CA LEU A 416 -5.21 19.72 8.71
C LEU A 416 -5.57 18.54 9.61
N LYS A 417 -6.87 18.29 9.86
CA LYS A 417 -7.30 17.13 10.65
C LYS A 417 -6.97 15.80 9.99
N TYR A 418 -7.09 15.71 8.64
CA TYR A 418 -6.79 14.47 7.89
C TYR A 418 -5.29 14.22 7.74
N ARG A 419 -4.46 15.25 7.90
CA ARG A 419 -3.01 15.11 7.98
C ARG A 419 -2.54 14.57 9.33
N GLN A 420 -3.34 14.70 10.39
CA GLN A 420 -2.99 14.14 11.69
C GLN A 420 -3.05 12.62 11.67
N ILE A 421 -2.03 12.00 12.24
CA ILE A 421 -2.02 10.56 12.44
C ILE A 421 -2.89 10.16 13.63
N GLU A 422 -3.27 8.88 13.67
CA GLU A 422 -3.88 8.27 14.83
C GLU A 422 -3.10 7.00 15.19
N THR A 423 -2.84 6.79 16.46
CA THR A 423 -2.21 5.58 16.97
C THR A 423 -3.17 4.80 17.86
N ARG A 424 -3.15 3.47 17.77
CA ARG A 424 -3.92 2.58 18.63
C ARG A 424 -2.97 1.70 19.41
N ASN A 425 -3.04 1.76 20.74
CA ASN A 425 -2.22 0.91 21.59
C ASN A 425 -2.76 -0.54 21.66
N ALA A 426 -2.00 -1.43 22.30
CA ALA A 426 -2.41 -2.83 22.46
C ALA A 426 -3.69 -3.02 23.29
N LEU A 427 -4.11 -2.03 24.07
CA LEU A 427 -5.38 -2.03 24.83
C LEU A 427 -6.57 -1.60 23.97
N GLY A 428 -6.35 -1.16 22.75
CA GLY A 428 -7.39 -0.75 21.82
C GLY A 428 -7.73 0.74 21.87
N GLU A 429 -6.98 1.55 22.60
CA GLU A 429 -7.24 2.98 22.76
C GLU A 429 -6.59 3.78 21.64
N TRP A 430 -7.38 4.65 21.00
CA TRP A 430 -6.92 5.54 19.95
C TRP A 430 -6.43 6.88 20.51
N LYS A 431 -5.37 7.40 19.93
CA LYS A 431 -4.82 8.73 20.22
C LYS A 431 -4.52 9.47 18.92
N LEU A 432 -4.93 10.74 18.88
CA LEU A 432 -4.57 11.65 17.81
C LEU A 432 -3.12 12.09 17.99
N GLY A 433 -2.39 12.21 16.89
CA GLY A 433 -0.96 12.53 16.89
C GLY A 433 -0.59 13.70 15.97
N PRO A 434 0.70 13.88 15.69
CA PRO A 434 1.20 14.96 14.83
C PRO A 434 0.66 14.88 13.41
N ALA A 435 0.75 15.99 12.68
CA ALA A 435 0.28 16.12 11.32
C ALA A 435 1.42 15.91 10.32
N GLN A 436 1.11 15.26 9.20
CA GLN A 436 1.92 15.22 7.99
C GLN A 436 2.06 16.64 7.39
N ARG A 437 3.12 16.88 6.63
CA ARG A 437 3.32 18.14 5.92
C ARG A 437 2.27 18.35 4.84
N LEU A 438 1.95 17.30 4.11
CA LEU A 438 1.01 17.33 3.00
C LEU A 438 -0.22 16.47 3.29
N PRO A 439 -1.41 16.85 2.80
CA PRO A 439 -2.52 15.94 2.74
C PRO A 439 -2.19 14.81 1.76
N ARG A 440 -2.59 13.60 2.08
CA ARG A 440 -2.34 12.40 1.28
C ARG A 440 -3.61 11.56 1.27
N GLY A 441 -4.28 11.52 0.15
CA GLY A 441 -5.53 10.78 -0.04
C GLY A 441 -5.35 9.61 -1.01
N TYR A 442 -6.05 9.65 -2.13
CA TYR A 442 -6.06 8.57 -3.11
C TYR A 442 -4.67 8.29 -3.70
N HIS A 443 -4.30 7.01 -3.77
CA HIS A 443 -2.98 6.52 -4.17
C HIS A 443 -1.85 6.85 -3.16
N SER A 444 -2.18 7.25 -1.95
CA SER A 444 -1.18 7.32 -0.89
C SER A 444 -0.87 5.93 -0.31
N ASN A 445 0.30 5.79 0.26
CA ASN A 445 0.76 4.56 0.87
C ASN A 445 1.70 4.82 2.04
N ALA A 446 1.85 3.81 2.91
CA ALA A 446 2.82 3.84 3.98
C ALA A 446 3.47 2.47 4.20
N VAL A 447 4.72 2.46 4.69
CA VAL A 447 5.49 1.24 4.93
C VAL A 447 6.39 1.36 6.17
N VAL A 448 6.42 0.29 6.97
CA VAL A 448 7.37 0.17 8.09
C VAL A 448 8.75 -0.18 7.56
N LEU A 449 9.75 0.62 7.91
CA LEU A 449 11.14 0.42 7.53
C LEU A 449 11.85 -0.53 8.51
N PRO A 450 12.96 -1.18 8.11
CA PRO A 450 13.70 -2.10 9.00
C PRO A 450 14.27 -1.43 10.25
N ASP A 451 14.43 -0.12 10.26
CA ASP A 451 14.86 0.63 11.44
C ASP A 451 13.70 1.01 12.38
N GLY A 452 12.48 0.63 12.05
CA GLY A 452 11.27 0.89 12.83
C GLY A 452 10.61 2.24 12.54
N ARG A 453 11.19 3.07 11.66
CA ARG A 453 10.51 4.26 11.17
C ARG A 453 9.43 3.89 10.16
N VAL A 454 8.55 4.83 9.85
CA VAL A 454 7.51 4.66 8.84
C VAL A 454 7.72 5.65 7.71
N MET A 455 7.83 5.16 6.49
CA MET A 455 7.79 5.97 5.29
C MET A 455 6.34 6.18 4.87
N VAL A 456 5.99 7.41 4.55
CA VAL A 456 4.67 7.81 4.04
C VAL A 456 4.86 8.49 2.68
N THR A 457 4.07 8.14 1.69
CA THR A 457 4.19 8.66 0.32
C THR A 457 2.82 8.76 -0.36
N GLY A 458 2.78 9.24 -1.62
CA GLY A 458 1.55 9.55 -2.35
C GLY A 458 1.18 11.00 -2.05
N ASP A 459 0.19 11.56 -2.64
CA ASP A 459 -0.70 11.09 -3.69
C ASP A 459 -0.45 11.82 -5.01
N GLU A 460 -1.35 11.68 -5.98
CA GLU A 460 -1.22 12.38 -7.27
C GLU A 460 -1.18 13.90 -7.15
N LEU A 461 -1.83 14.48 -6.16
CA LEU A 461 -1.80 15.93 -5.88
C LEU A 461 -0.44 16.43 -5.44
N GLN A 462 0.51 15.55 -5.11
CA GLN A 462 1.90 15.90 -4.83
C GLN A 462 2.54 16.68 -5.98
N GLN A 463 2.04 16.49 -7.19
CA GLN A 463 2.43 17.27 -8.36
C GLN A 463 2.35 18.78 -8.13
N LEU A 464 1.39 19.21 -7.32
CA LEU A 464 1.18 20.62 -6.99
C LEU A 464 2.20 21.16 -6.01
N ALA A 465 2.82 20.27 -5.24
CA ALA A 465 3.83 20.62 -4.25
C ALA A 465 5.25 20.65 -4.83
N ASN A 466 5.45 20.12 -6.04
CA ASN A 466 6.77 20.07 -6.65
C ASN A 466 7.21 21.45 -7.20
N ASP A 467 8.46 21.80 -7.00
CA ASP A 467 9.08 22.95 -7.65
C ASP A 467 9.34 22.57 -9.13
N PRO A 468 8.78 23.29 -10.12
CA PRO A 468 9.01 22.99 -11.54
C PRO A 468 10.47 23.25 -12.00
N LYS A 469 11.32 23.78 -11.15
CA LYS A 469 12.77 23.81 -11.40
C LYS A 469 13.47 22.51 -11.06
N ILE A 470 12.74 21.59 -10.41
CA ILE A 470 13.26 20.28 -10.09
C ILE A 470 12.88 19.38 -11.24
N ASP A 471 13.90 18.66 -11.70
CA ASP A 471 13.91 17.65 -12.74
C ASP A 471 12.54 16.98 -12.89
N ASP A 472 12.01 16.88 -14.11
CA ASP A 472 10.72 16.26 -14.45
C ASP A 472 10.55 14.84 -13.86
N ASP A 473 11.65 14.24 -13.41
CA ASP A 473 11.72 12.94 -12.77
C ASP A 473 11.38 12.93 -11.26
N MET A 474 11.12 14.09 -10.62
CA MET A 474 10.89 14.18 -9.16
C MET A 474 9.47 14.66 -8.85
N ASN A 475 8.48 13.82 -9.13
CA ASN A 475 7.08 14.21 -9.11
C ASN A 475 6.29 13.77 -7.87
N GLY A 476 6.89 13.07 -6.92
CA GLY A 476 6.29 12.65 -5.66
C GLY A 476 7.00 13.22 -4.46
N SER A 477 6.54 12.86 -3.27
CA SER A 477 7.23 13.20 -2.03
C SER A 477 7.11 12.10 -0.99
N ILE A 478 8.08 12.06 -0.09
CA ILE A 478 8.15 11.11 1.03
C ILE A 478 8.28 11.91 2.33
N GLU A 479 7.54 11.47 3.34
CA GLU A 479 7.76 11.88 4.73
C GLU A 479 8.17 10.67 5.56
N ILE A 480 9.07 10.86 6.50
CA ILE A 480 9.49 9.82 7.45
C ILE A 480 8.91 10.15 8.82
N PHE A 481 8.11 9.26 9.33
CA PHE A 481 7.56 9.31 10.67
C PHE A 481 8.38 8.42 11.61
N GLU A 482 8.77 8.99 12.74
CA GLU A 482 9.43 8.30 13.85
C GLU A 482 8.38 8.01 14.94
N PRO A 483 7.90 6.76 15.08
CA PRO A 483 6.97 6.40 16.14
C PRO A 483 7.53 6.66 17.53
N ALA A 484 6.63 6.85 18.49
CA ALA A 484 6.97 7.20 19.86
C ALA A 484 8.02 6.28 20.52
N TYR A 485 8.00 4.99 20.21
CA TYR A 485 8.94 4.03 20.76
C TYR A 485 10.41 4.35 20.39
N LEU A 486 10.68 5.05 19.28
CA LEU A 486 12.05 5.45 18.91
C LEU A 486 12.63 6.56 19.81
N HIS A 487 11.79 7.20 20.63
CA HIS A 487 12.15 8.29 21.53
C HIS A 487 12.11 7.89 23.02
N GLN A 488 11.86 6.61 23.34
CA GLN A 488 11.62 6.16 24.72
C GLN A 488 12.85 5.56 25.41
N GLY A 489 13.98 5.46 24.74
CA GLY A 489 15.22 4.93 25.35
C GLY A 489 16.22 4.40 24.35
N SER A 490 17.26 3.73 24.87
CA SER A 490 18.23 3.04 24.03
C SER A 490 17.63 1.76 23.47
N ARG A 491 17.86 1.55 22.18
CA ARG A 491 17.34 0.38 21.49
C ARG A 491 18.11 -0.89 21.86
N PRO A 492 17.46 -2.05 22.07
CA PRO A 492 18.17 -3.31 22.16
C PRO A 492 18.88 -3.61 20.83
N SER A 493 19.98 -4.35 20.89
CA SER A 493 20.69 -4.75 19.68
C SER A 493 20.14 -6.07 19.11
N LEU A 494 20.16 -6.19 17.79
CA LEU A 494 20.03 -7.46 17.06
C LEU A 494 21.23 -7.56 16.11
N ASP A 495 22.32 -8.15 16.59
CA ASP A 495 23.60 -8.11 15.90
C ASP A 495 23.66 -9.14 14.76
N ARG A 496 23.09 -10.34 15.00
CA ARG A 496 23.07 -11.46 14.05
C ARG A 496 21.73 -12.19 14.05
N ALA A 497 21.30 -12.60 12.87
CA ALA A 497 20.19 -13.53 12.64
C ALA A 497 20.64 -14.60 11.63
N PRO A 498 19.97 -15.75 11.53
CA PRO A 498 20.27 -16.77 10.53
C PRO A 498 20.10 -16.24 9.10
N ASP A 499 21.07 -16.53 8.23
CA ASP A 499 21.03 -16.10 6.81
C ASP A 499 20.20 -17.04 5.91
N GLY A 500 20.05 -18.30 6.32
CA GLY A 500 19.29 -19.31 5.58
C GLY A 500 17.83 -19.41 6.04
N PRO A 501 16.99 -20.10 5.26
CA PRO A 501 15.59 -20.29 5.63
C PRO A 501 15.46 -21.14 6.90
N LEU A 502 14.59 -20.66 7.78
CA LEU A 502 14.23 -21.31 9.03
C LEU A 502 13.14 -22.36 8.79
N ARG A 503 13.14 -23.41 9.60
CA ARG A 503 12.10 -24.42 9.63
C ARG A 503 11.07 -24.07 10.69
N TYR A 504 9.82 -24.34 10.41
CA TYR A 504 8.74 -24.22 11.38
C TYR A 504 8.95 -25.16 12.57
N ASP A 505 8.39 -24.79 13.71
CA ASP A 505 8.43 -25.53 14.98
C ASP A 505 9.84 -25.91 15.46
N THR A 506 10.86 -25.19 15.02
CA THR A 506 12.25 -25.37 15.47
C THR A 506 12.77 -24.13 16.20
N ALA A 507 13.72 -24.34 17.12
CA ALA A 507 14.35 -23.22 17.77
C ALA A 507 15.61 -22.78 17.00
N PHE A 508 15.77 -21.47 16.83
CA PHE A 508 16.93 -20.86 16.19
C PHE A 508 17.62 -19.84 17.11
N THR A 509 18.84 -19.47 16.78
CA THR A 509 19.64 -18.57 17.62
C THR A 509 19.90 -17.25 16.92
N VAL A 510 19.74 -16.14 17.67
CA VAL A 510 20.13 -14.79 17.26
C VAL A 510 21.17 -14.23 18.19
N GLY A 511 22.06 -13.35 17.68
CA GLY A 511 23.04 -12.62 18.46
C GLY A 511 22.53 -11.26 18.92
N THR A 512 22.77 -10.90 20.16
CA THR A 512 22.47 -9.59 20.75
C THR A 512 23.52 -9.24 21.80
N SER A 513 24.05 -8.03 21.76
CA SER A 513 24.95 -7.50 22.79
C SER A 513 24.20 -6.96 24.03
N THR A 514 22.87 -6.92 23.98
CA THR A 514 21.99 -6.43 25.05
C THR A 514 20.93 -7.45 25.47
N PRO A 515 21.31 -8.70 25.82
CA PRO A 515 20.36 -9.79 26.04
C PRO A 515 19.38 -9.51 27.20
N ASP A 516 19.81 -8.79 28.23
CA ASP A 516 18.99 -8.48 29.40
C ASP A 516 17.92 -7.41 29.14
N GLN A 517 18.14 -6.53 28.17
CA GLN A 517 17.17 -5.53 27.76
C GLN A 517 16.01 -6.16 26.98
N VAL A 518 16.24 -7.25 26.25
CA VAL A 518 15.23 -7.86 25.39
C VAL A 518 14.13 -8.51 26.23
N LYS A 519 12.88 -8.14 25.99
CA LYS A 519 11.68 -8.75 26.59
C LYS A 519 10.88 -9.56 25.59
N LYS A 520 10.83 -9.11 24.33
CA LYS A 520 10.07 -9.74 23.25
C LYS A 520 10.93 -9.91 22.01
N ALA A 521 10.60 -10.90 21.20
CA ALA A 521 11.07 -11.06 19.83
C ALA A 521 9.86 -11.13 18.92
N VAL A 522 9.86 -10.38 17.81
CA VAL A 522 8.67 -10.19 16.98
C VAL A 522 9.03 -10.35 15.51
N LEU A 523 8.19 -11.08 14.80
CA LEU A 523 8.17 -11.09 13.34
C LEU A 523 7.14 -10.09 12.84
N LEU A 524 7.57 -9.22 11.93
CA LEU A 524 6.70 -8.32 11.20
C LEU A 524 6.83 -8.62 9.71
N ALA A 525 5.70 -8.86 9.04
CA ALA A 525 5.71 -9.07 7.60
C ALA A 525 6.05 -7.76 6.87
N PRO A 526 6.82 -7.83 5.76
CA PRO A 526 7.08 -6.65 4.94
C PRO A 526 5.80 -6.17 4.26
N THR A 527 5.64 -4.87 4.16
CA THR A 527 4.49 -4.23 3.54
C THR A 527 4.49 -4.43 2.02
N THR A 528 3.31 -4.78 1.47
CA THR A 528 2.93 -4.54 0.08
C THR A 528 1.62 -3.79 0.09
N ALA A 529 1.59 -2.54 -0.36
CA ALA A 529 0.41 -1.68 -0.20
C ALA A 529 0.02 -0.93 -1.47
N THR A 530 -1.26 -0.71 -1.62
CA THR A 530 -1.90 0.13 -2.63
C THR A 530 -3.33 0.46 -2.19
N HIS A 531 -3.83 1.67 -2.44
CA HIS A 531 -5.26 2.03 -2.26
C HIS A 531 -5.85 1.64 -0.88
N SER A 532 -5.16 1.90 0.20
CA SER A 532 -5.52 1.47 1.58
C SER A 532 -5.49 -0.04 1.82
N LEU A 533 -5.01 -0.81 0.85
CA LEU A 533 -4.89 -2.26 0.91
C LEU A 533 -3.46 -2.67 1.29
N ASN A 534 -3.32 -3.51 2.31
CA ASN A 534 -2.06 -4.17 2.65
C ASN A 534 -2.33 -5.61 3.11
N THR A 535 -2.34 -6.54 2.17
CA THR A 535 -2.67 -7.95 2.41
C THR A 535 -1.56 -8.75 3.06
N SER A 536 -0.34 -8.21 3.06
CA SER A 536 0.84 -8.89 3.63
C SER A 536 0.98 -8.71 5.15
N GLN A 537 0.23 -7.78 5.77
CA GLN A 537 0.41 -7.43 7.17
C GLN A 537 0.29 -8.63 8.10
N ARG A 538 1.28 -8.78 8.98
CA ARG A 538 1.31 -9.81 10.02
C ARG A 538 2.29 -9.42 11.11
N HIS A 539 1.89 -9.64 12.35
CA HIS A 539 2.71 -9.47 13.54
C HIS A 539 2.62 -10.72 14.39
N LEU A 540 3.74 -11.34 14.67
CA LEU A 540 3.80 -12.54 15.51
C LEU A 540 4.91 -12.42 16.56
N GLU A 541 4.55 -12.56 17.83
CA GLU A 541 5.51 -12.67 18.93
C GLU A 541 6.10 -14.08 18.99
N LEU A 542 7.43 -14.18 19.09
CA LEU A 542 8.16 -15.44 19.21
C LEU A 542 8.52 -15.72 20.65
N GLY A 543 8.40 -16.97 21.07
CA GLY A 543 8.86 -17.43 22.39
C GLY A 543 10.38 -17.34 22.54
N ILE A 544 10.88 -16.73 23.61
CA ILE A 544 12.29 -16.75 24.00
C ILE A 544 12.53 -18.00 24.83
N VAL A 545 13.13 -19.02 24.23
CA VAL A 545 13.36 -20.32 24.85
C VAL A 545 14.52 -20.29 25.84
N LYS A 546 15.60 -19.56 25.49
CA LYS A 546 16.83 -19.50 26.32
C LYS A 546 17.59 -18.21 26.07
N ARG A 547 18.21 -17.69 27.12
CA ARG A 547 19.23 -16.64 27.09
C ARG A 547 20.58 -17.23 27.46
N GLN A 548 21.61 -16.96 26.65
CA GLN A 548 22.95 -17.51 26.92
C GLN A 548 24.03 -16.57 26.37
N GLY A 549 24.76 -15.90 27.28
CA GLY A 549 25.73 -14.89 26.88
C GLY A 549 25.09 -13.84 25.95
N ASN A 550 25.74 -13.53 24.87
CA ASN A 550 25.29 -12.55 23.88
C ASN A 550 24.34 -13.17 22.82
N SER A 551 23.50 -14.12 23.22
CA SER A 551 22.57 -14.77 22.31
C SER A 551 21.22 -15.10 22.95
N LEU A 552 20.21 -15.14 22.12
CA LEU A 552 18.86 -15.62 22.45
C LEU A 552 18.51 -16.80 21.55
N ARG A 553 17.91 -17.83 22.14
CA ARG A 553 17.29 -18.91 21.40
C ARG A 553 15.80 -18.64 21.32
N LEU A 554 15.28 -18.50 20.10
CA LEU A 554 13.88 -18.17 19.80
C LEU A 554 13.17 -19.40 19.24
N GLN A 555 11.90 -19.55 19.55
CA GLN A 555 11.04 -20.57 18.97
C GLN A 555 10.45 -20.06 17.65
N ALA A 556 10.67 -20.78 16.55
CA ALA A 556 10.05 -20.49 15.28
C ALA A 556 8.52 -20.70 15.34
N PRO A 557 7.74 -20.04 14.46
CA PRO A 557 6.31 -20.26 14.33
C PRO A 557 5.99 -21.75 14.18
N PRO A 558 4.83 -22.24 14.69
CA PRO A 558 4.47 -23.65 14.59
C PRO A 558 4.31 -24.15 13.16
N SER A 559 3.78 -23.35 12.28
CA SER A 559 3.43 -23.77 10.91
C SER A 559 3.40 -22.62 9.89
N ALA A 560 3.28 -22.97 8.64
CA ALA A 560 3.06 -22.05 7.53
C ALA A 560 1.70 -21.34 7.60
N ASN A 561 0.75 -21.84 8.35
CA ASN A 561 -0.51 -21.15 8.62
C ASN A 561 -0.30 -19.93 9.51
N ASP A 562 0.60 -20.05 10.51
CA ASP A 562 0.93 -18.92 11.40
C ASP A 562 1.68 -17.83 10.65
N VAL A 563 2.60 -18.26 9.80
CA VAL A 563 3.50 -17.39 9.03
C VAL A 563 3.72 -18.04 7.67
N PRO A 564 3.02 -17.64 6.60
CA PRO A 564 3.27 -18.14 5.25
C PRO A 564 4.75 -18.07 4.87
N PRO A 565 5.26 -19.03 4.04
CA PRO A 565 6.65 -19.02 3.62
C PRO A 565 7.07 -17.68 3.01
N GLY A 566 8.21 -17.15 3.44
CA GLY A 566 8.69 -15.86 2.95
C GLY A 566 9.65 -15.17 3.91
N TYR A 567 9.92 -13.90 3.61
CA TYR A 567 10.80 -13.04 4.39
C TYR A 567 10.00 -12.20 5.40
N TYR A 568 10.60 -12.04 6.59
CA TYR A 568 10.04 -11.26 7.69
C TYR A 568 11.12 -10.41 8.34
N MET A 569 10.74 -9.26 8.84
CA MET A 569 11.55 -8.41 9.69
C MET A 569 11.48 -8.95 11.13
N LEU A 570 12.61 -9.40 11.67
CA LEU A 570 12.74 -9.81 13.06
C LEU A 570 13.22 -8.62 13.89
N PHE A 571 12.44 -8.25 14.90
CA PHE A 571 12.78 -7.24 15.89
C PHE A 571 12.95 -7.86 17.27
N LEU A 572 13.86 -7.30 18.08
CA LEU A 572 13.93 -7.52 19.52
C LEU A 572 13.45 -6.25 20.22
N LEU A 573 12.56 -6.39 21.19
CA LEU A 573 11.96 -5.26 21.91
C LEU A 573 12.33 -5.30 23.38
N ASP A 574 12.52 -4.12 23.98
CA ASP A 574 12.67 -3.97 25.43
C ASP A 574 11.30 -3.98 26.15
N GLU A 575 11.30 -3.69 27.44
CA GLU A 575 10.10 -3.64 28.29
C GLU A 575 9.15 -2.50 27.94
N ASN A 576 9.64 -1.43 27.30
CA ASN A 576 8.87 -0.26 26.88
C ASN A 576 8.37 -0.40 25.42
N GLY A 577 8.68 -1.50 24.76
CA GLY A 577 8.34 -1.72 23.35
C GLY A 577 9.33 -1.07 22.37
N VAL A 578 10.48 -0.56 22.83
CA VAL A 578 11.51 0.00 21.95
C VAL A 578 12.13 -1.11 21.10
N PRO A 579 11.99 -1.07 19.75
CA PRO A 579 12.49 -2.13 18.90
C PRO A 579 13.98 -1.96 18.57
N SER A 580 14.69 -3.05 18.37
CA SER A 580 15.98 -3.06 17.67
C SER A 580 15.82 -2.59 16.22
N ALA A 581 16.91 -2.34 15.50
CA ALA A 581 16.86 -2.44 14.05
C ALA A 581 16.57 -3.90 13.67
N ALA A 582 15.75 -4.12 12.63
CA ALA A 582 15.39 -5.46 12.19
C ALA A 582 16.53 -6.17 11.47
N LYS A 583 16.50 -7.51 11.56
CA LYS A 583 17.19 -8.40 10.63
C LYS A 583 16.16 -9.19 9.84
N TRP A 584 16.47 -9.43 8.59
CA TRP A 584 15.63 -10.28 7.76
C TRP A 584 15.84 -11.75 8.07
N VAL A 585 14.76 -12.47 8.27
CA VAL A 585 14.72 -13.93 8.38
C VAL A 585 13.70 -14.47 7.40
N SER A 586 13.86 -15.71 6.94
CA SER A 586 12.91 -16.36 6.05
C SER A 586 12.48 -17.72 6.57
N PHE A 587 11.27 -18.13 6.23
CA PHE A 587 10.67 -19.42 6.60
C PHE A 587 10.31 -20.25 5.36
N ARG A 588 10.49 -21.59 5.48
CA ARG A 588 10.03 -22.58 4.49
C ARG A 588 9.75 -23.94 5.10
#